data_cd123eb6a701bf8556b95a6f7f749ce4
#
_entry.id   cd123eb6a701bf8556b95a6f7f749ce4
#
_cell.length_a   1.000
_cell.length_b   1.000
_cell.length_c   1.000
_cell.angle_alpha   90.00
_cell.angle_beta   90.00
_cell.angle_gamma   90.00
#
_symmetry.space_group_name_H-M   'P 1'
#
loop_
_entity.id
_entity.type
_entity.pdbx_description
1 polymer ?
#
loop_
_entity_poly.entity_id
_entity_poly.type
_entity_poly.pdbx_seq_one_letter_code
_entity_poly.pdbx_strand_id
1 'polypeptide(L)'
;IPKKDRITDTILKLVSLEKQANSYARSLSGGMKRRLLIAKAMVHRPPILVLDEPTAGVDVELRQNLWNNVKALNRQGVTIILTTHLMYEAQEMCDRIAILNKGNLIALDTTENLLDSIKTKKITFKVKETIRINPKDLDNIEFSYKSNNEISVLYERKKHKIDQVINKIKNAGMEIY
;
A
#
# COMPACT_ATOMS: atom_id res chain seq x y z
N ILE A 1 10.13 -3.67 -34.79
CA ILE A 1 9.10 -4.73 -34.72
C ILE A 1 8.18 -4.52 -35.93
N PRO A 2 7.94 -5.54 -36.77
CA PRO A 2 6.99 -5.46 -37.87
C PRO A 2 5.61 -5.04 -37.38
N LYS A 3 4.85 -4.31 -38.24
CA LYS A 3 3.56 -3.73 -37.86
C LYS A 3 2.55 -4.76 -37.30
N LYS A 4 2.59 -5.99 -37.87
CA LYS A 4 1.76 -7.13 -37.44
C LYS A 4 2.08 -7.69 -36.05
N ASP A 5 3.29 -7.43 -35.54
CA ASP A 5 3.76 -7.95 -34.25
C ASP A 5 3.76 -6.88 -33.16
N ARG A 6 3.23 -5.67 -33.47
CA ARG A 6 3.14 -4.57 -32.51
C ARG A 6 1.98 -4.79 -31.55
N ILE A 7 2.27 -4.73 -30.26
CA ILE A 7 1.29 -4.82 -29.19
C ILE A 7 0.90 -3.44 -28.63
N THR A 8 1.12 -2.38 -29.41
CA THR A 8 0.95 -0.98 -28.96
C THR A 8 -0.46 -0.74 -28.43
N ASP A 9 -1.49 -1.19 -29.18
CA ASP A 9 -2.89 -0.96 -28.76
C ASP A 9 -3.22 -1.68 -27.46
N THR A 10 -2.75 -2.91 -27.31
CA THR A 10 -2.91 -3.68 -26.06
C THR A 10 -2.24 -2.98 -24.89
N ILE A 11 -1.02 -2.46 -25.09
CA ILE A 11 -0.28 -1.74 -24.04
C ILE A 11 -0.94 -0.41 -23.70
N LEU A 12 -1.37 0.36 -24.69
CA LEU A 12 -2.08 1.62 -24.48
C LEU A 12 -3.39 1.40 -23.71
N LYS A 13 -4.11 0.32 -24.02
CA LYS A 13 -5.31 -0.09 -23.28
C LYS A 13 -4.97 -0.42 -21.83
N LEU A 14 -3.90 -1.16 -21.60
CA LEU A 14 -3.45 -1.57 -20.29
C LEU A 14 -3.13 -0.37 -19.37
N VAL A 15 -2.63 0.72 -19.94
CA VAL A 15 -2.34 1.96 -19.19
C VAL A 15 -3.44 3.04 -19.34
N SER A 16 -4.58 2.70 -19.94
CA SER A 16 -5.72 3.62 -20.18
C SER A 16 -5.32 4.88 -20.95
N LEU A 17 -4.60 4.70 -22.06
CA LEU A 17 -4.15 5.79 -22.96
C LEU A 17 -4.59 5.58 -24.42
N GLU A 18 -5.60 4.74 -24.69
CA GLU A 18 -6.09 4.47 -26.05
C GLU A 18 -6.55 5.74 -26.76
N LYS A 19 -7.27 6.60 -26.04
CA LYS A 19 -7.78 7.87 -26.58
C LYS A 19 -6.66 8.84 -26.97
N GLN A 20 -5.47 8.65 -26.41
CA GLN A 20 -4.29 9.48 -26.63
C GLN A 20 -3.29 8.83 -27.60
N ALA A 21 -3.64 7.74 -28.26
CA ALA A 21 -2.74 7.00 -29.16
C ALA A 21 -2.09 7.88 -30.25
N ASN A 22 -2.80 8.90 -30.72
CA ASN A 22 -2.32 9.83 -31.74
C ASN A 22 -1.91 11.20 -31.17
N SER A 23 -1.87 11.37 -29.86
CA SER A 23 -1.49 12.63 -29.21
C SER A 23 0.03 12.73 -29.08
N TYR A 24 0.54 13.95 -29.17
CA TYR A 24 1.96 14.18 -28.86
C TYR A 24 2.22 13.98 -27.37
N ALA A 25 3.33 13.33 -27.03
CA ALA A 25 3.71 13.08 -25.63
C ALA A 25 3.80 14.38 -24.79
N ARG A 26 4.16 15.52 -25.44
CA ARG A 26 4.22 16.84 -24.79
C ARG A 26 2.87 17.35 -24.31
N SER A 27 1.77 16.97 -24.98
CA SER A 27 0.40 17.41 -24.62
C SER A 27 -0.24 16.57 -23.50
N LEU A 28 0.40 15.49 -23.07
CA LEU A 28 -0.09 14.64 -22.03
C LEU A 28 0.09 15.27 -20.63
N SER A 29 -0.86 15.05 -19.72
CA SER A 29 -0.73 15.42 -18.32
C SER A 29 0.42 14.66 -17.63
N GLY A 30 0.85 15.10 -16.45
CA GLY A 30 1.92 14.43 -15.69
C GLY A 30 1.62 12.96 -15.42
N GLY A 31 0.40 12.64 -14.97
CA GLY A 31 -0.05 11.26 -14.74
C GLY A 31 -0.12 10.44 -16.04
N MET A 32 -0.55 11.03 -17.15
CA MET A 32 -0.55 10.38 -18.47
C MET A 32 0.87 10.08 -18.95
N LYS A 33 1.80 11.01 -18.77
CA LYS A 33 3.23 10.81 -19.11
C LYS A 33 3.81 9.65 -18.29
N ARG A 34 3.48 9.55 -17.01
CA ARG A 34 3.96 8.46 -16.15
C ARG A 34 3.44 7.10 -16.61
N ARG A 35 2.15 7.01 -16.94
CA ARG A 35 1.56 5.81 -17.53
C ARG A 35 2.18 5.44 -18.88
N LEU A 36 2.48 6.44 -19.70
CA LEU A 36 3.19 6.21 -20.98
C LEU A 36 4.60 5.65 -20.76
N LEU A 37 5.32 6.07 -19.72
CA LEU A 37 6.65 5.51 -19.39
C LEU A 37 6.54 4.02 -19.01
N ILE A 38 5.52 3.63 -18.28
CA ILE A 38 5.25 2.21 -17.95
C ILE A 38 4.93 1.44 -19.23
N ALA A 39 4.05 1.97 -20.08
CA ALA A 39 3.74 1.39 -21.38
C ALA A 39 4.99 1.17 -22.22
N LYS A 40 5.88 2.17 -22.28
CA LYS A 40 7.16 2.11 -23.01
C LYS A 40 8.06 1.00 -22.46
N ALA A 41 8.15 0.83 -21.15
CA ALA A 41 8.96 -0.21 -20.53
C ALA A 41 8.45 -1.62 -20.86
N MET A 42 7.17 -1.76 -21.20
CA MET A 42 6.54 -3.06 -21.48
C MET A 42 6.54 -3.46 -22.97
N VAL A 43 6.86 -2.53 -23.88
CA VAL A 43 6.77 -2.74 -25.35
C VAL A 43 7.57 -3.95 -25.84
N HIS A 44 8.70 -4.25 -25.22
CA HIS A 44 9.59 -5.34 -25.61
C HIS A 44 9.37 -6.63 -24.79
N ARG A 45 8.31 -6.71 -23.98
CA ARG A 45 7.95 -7.86 -23.14
C ARG A 45 9.13 -8.33 -22.28
N PRO A 46 9.67 -7.49 -21.40
CA PRO A 46 10.83 -7.86 -20.60
C PRO A 46 10.46 -8.96 -19.59
N PRO A 47 11.38 -9.88 -19.27
CA PRO A 47 11.17 -10.85 -18.20
C PRO A 47 11.24 -10.21 -16.80
N ILE A 48 11.88 -9.05 -16.70
CA ILE A 48 11.99 -8.25 -15.47
C ILE A 48 11.57 -6.83 -15.77
N LEU A 49 10.64 -6.30 -15.00
CA LEU A 49 10.15 -4.93 -15.11
C LEU A 49 10.47 -4.15 -13.82
N VAL A 50 11.23 -3.07 -13.97
CA VAL A 50 11.57 -2.17 -12.85
C VAL A 50 10.71 -0.91 -12.93
N LEU A 51 9.96 -0.62 -11.88
CA LEU A 51 9.05 0.50 -11.77
C LEU A 51 9.44 1.38 -10.58
N ASP A 52 9.84 2.61 -10.88
CA ASP A 52 10.20 3.59 -9.85
C ASP A 52 8.99 4.49 -9.54
N GLU A 53 8.44 4.35 -8.34
CA GLU A 53 7.24 5.06 -7.85
C GLU A 53 6.11 5.14 -8.88
N PRO A 54 5.62 4.01 -9.42
CA PRO A 54 4.75 4.00 -10.60
C PRO A 54 3.42 4.71 -10.40
N THR A 55 2.95 4.86 -9.18
CA THR A 55 1.64 5.44 -8.83
C THR A 55 1.72 6.84 -8.25
N ALA A 56 2.91 7.42 -8.12
CA ALA A 56 3.03 8.79 -7.60
C ALA A 56 2.30 9.80 -8.51
N GLY A 57 1.40 10.60 -7.91
CA GLY A 57 0.59 11.59 -8.65
C GLY A 57 -0.51 10.98 -9.53
N VAL A 58 -0.83 9.71 -9.35
CA VAL A 58 -1.95 9.03 -10.03
C VAL A 58 -3.15 9.00 -9.09
N ASP A 59 -4.34 9.32 -9.60
CA ASP A 59 -5.58 9.22 -8.83
C ASP A 59 -5.91 7.77 -8.42
N VAL A 60 -6.82 7.62 -7.47
CA VAL A 60 -7.10 6.33 -6.81
C VAL A 60 -7.62 5.28 -7.80
N GLU A 61 -8.52 5.66 -8.70
CA GLU A 61 -9.14 4.73 -9.66
C GLU A 61 -8.11 4.24 -10.69
N LEU A 62 -7.35 5.16 -11.26
CA LEU A 62 -6.29 4.82 -12.22
C LEU A 62 -5.16 4.04 -11.57
N ARG A 63 -4.85 4.29 -10.30
CA ARG A 63 -3.88 3.52 -9.51
C ARG A 63 -4.33 2.07 -9.39
N GLN A 64 -5.59 1.82 -9.04
CA GLN A 64 -6.12 0.47 -8.93
C GLN A 64 -6.06 -0.29 -10.26
N ASN A 65 -6.41 0.38 -11.37
CA ASN A 65 -6.31 -0.20 -12.70
C ASN A 65 -4.85 -0.56 -13.07
N LEU A 66 -3.91 0.33 -12.75
CA LEU A 66 -2.49 0.08 -12.98
C LEU A 66 -2.01 -1.15 -12.19
N TRP A 67 -2.38 -1.25 -10.90
CA TRP A 67 -2.02 -2.39 -10.06
C TRP A 67 -2.60 -3.71 -10.56
N ASN A 68 -3.84 -3.72 -10.99
CA ASN A 68 -4.46 -4.91 -11.57
C ASN A 68 -3.69 -5.40 -12.80
N ASN A 69 -3.22 -4.46 -13.62
CA ASN A 69 -2.42 -4.77 -14.80
C ASN A 69 -1.01 -5.28 -14.45
N VAL A 70 -0.35 -4.67 -13.46
CA VAL A 70 0.96 -5.13 -12.95
C VAL A 70 0.84 -6.53 -12.36
N LYS A 71 -0.20 -6.80 -11.56
CA LYS A 71 -0.49 -8.15 -11.04
C LYS A 71 -0.74 -9.16 -12.16
N ALA A 72 -1.45 -8.76 -13.22
CA ALA A 72 -1.69 -9.64 -14.36
C ALA A 72 -0.39 -10.02 -15.10
N LEU A 73 0.53 -9.07 -15.26
CA LEU A 73 1.86 -9.34 -15.83
C LEU A 73 2.68 -10.28 -14.96
N ASN A 74 2.68 -10.09 -13.66
CA ASN A 74 3.39 -10.95 -12.72
C ASN A 74 2.86 -12.39 -12.79
N ARG A 75 1.53 -12.58 -12.86
CA ARG A 75 0.91 -13.90 -13.07
C ARG A 75 1.31 -14.56 -14.40
N GLN A 76 1.70 -13.79 -15.40
CA GLN A 76 2.22 -14.25 -16.68
C GLN A 76 3.73 -14.57 -16.61
N GLY A 77 4.35 -14.50 -15.44
CA GLY A 77 5.76 -14.84 -15.24
C GLY A 77 6.73 -13.66 -15.33
N VAL A 78 6.26 -12.41 -15.46
CA VAL A 78 7.14 -11.24 -15.43
C VAL A 78 7.52 -10.95 -13.97
N THR A 79 8.82 -10.88 -13.70
CA THR A 79 9.31 -10.43 -12.39
C THR A 79 9.17 -8.91 -12.28
N ILE A 80 8.48 -8.44 -11.23
CA ILE A 80 8.27 -7.01 -10.99
C ILE A 80 9.12 -6.55 -9.82
N ILE A 81 9.92 -5.52 -10.04
CA ILE A 81 10.62 -4.79 -8.98
C ILE A 81 10.03 -3.39 -8.96
N LEU A 82 9.52 -2.96 -7.83
CA LEU A 82 8.97 -1.61 -7.70
C LEU A 82 9.56 -0.90 -6.49
N THR A 83 9.71 0.42 -6.59
CA THR A 83 9.97 1.29 -5.44
C THR A 83 8.70 2.05 -5.08
N THR A 84 8.45 2.23 -3.81
CA THR A 84 7.38 3.08 -3.30
C THR A 84 7.70 3.56 -1.89
N HIS A 85 7.23 4.73 -1.53
CA HIS A 85 7.22 5.22 -0.15
C HIS A 85 5.86 4.97 0.56
N LEU A 86 4.91 4.36 -0.14
CA LEU A 86 3.57 4.08 0.34
C LEU A 86 3.50 2.65 0.86
N MET A 87 3.58 2.49 2.19
CA MET A 87 3.62 1.16 2.82
C MET A 87 2.45 0.26 2.44
N TYR A 88 1.24 0.82 2.27
CA TYR A 88 0.07 0.04 1.87
C TYR A 88 0.23 -0.57 0.47
N GLU A 89 0.90 0.14 -0.46
CA GLU A 89 1.17 -0.41 -1.79
C GLU A 89 2.14 -1.59 -1.72
N ALA A 90 3.22 -1.45 -0.94
CA ALA A 90 4.15 -2.55 -0.74
C ALA A 90 3.46 -3.78 -0.15
N GLN A 91 2.58 -3.59 0.85
CA GLN A 91 1.83 -4.68 1.48
C GLN A 91 0.87 -5.39 0.51
N GLU A 92 0.18 -4.62 -0.34
CA GLU A 92 -0.84 -5.16 -1.25
C GLU A 92 -0.26 -5.78 -2.53
N MET A 93 0.95 -5.35 -2.92
CA MET A 93 1.49 -5.64 -4.24
C MET A 93 2.69 -6.58 -4.22
N CYS A 94 3.45 -6.64 -3.12
CA CYS A 94 4.73 -7.32 -3.10
C CYS A 94 4.68 -8.60 -2.27
N ASP A 95 5.24 -9.68 -2.83
CA ASP A 95 5.46 -10.93 -2.09
C ASP A 95 6.62 -10.77 -1.10
N ARG A 96 7.63 -9.96 -1.48
CA ARG A 96 8.82 -9.66 -0.66
C ARG A 96 9.08 -8.16 -0.67
N ILE A 97 9.53 -7.63 0.47
CA ILE A 97 9.82 -6.21 0.66
C ILE A 97 11.25 -6.05 1.18
N ALA A 98 11.99 -5.14 0.54
CA ALA A 98 13.24 -4.62 1.05
C ALA A 98 13.02 -3.22 1.64
N ILE A 99 13.34 -3.02 2.91
CA ILE A 99 13.24 -1.71 3.57
C ILE A 99 14.63 -1.06 3.57
N LEU A 100 14.71 0.11 2.92
CA LEU A 100 15.93 0.89 2.82
C LEU A 100 15.83 2.15 3.69
N ASN A 101 16.90 2.46 4.40
CA ASN A 101 17.03 3.72 5.14
C ASN A 101 18.44 4.29 4.98
N LYS A 102 18.53 5.52 4.48
CA LYS A 102 19.83 6.22 4.24
C LYS A 102 20.83 5.36 3.46
N GLY A 103 20.36 4.66 2.44
CA GLY A 103 21.18 3.78 1.59
C GLY A 103 21.50 2.41 2.19
N ASN A 104 21.10 2.12 3.41
CA ASN A 104 21.33 0.83 4.06
C ASN A 104 20.07 -0.05 3.98
N LEU A 105 20.28 -1.34 3.76
CA LEU A 105 19.23 -2.35 3.84
C LEU A 105 18.93 -2.65 5.31
N ILE A 106 17.72 -2.28 5.76
CA ILE A 106 17.27 -2.49 7.15
C ILE A 106 16.61 -3.84 7.32
N ALA A 107 15.81 -4.26 6.34
CA ALA A 107 15.12 -5.55 6.35
C ALA A 107 14.88 -6.04 4.91
N LEU A 108 14.87 -7.35 4.73
CA LEU A 108 14.50 -8.02 3.50
C LEU A 108 13.83 -9.34 3.85
N ASP A 109 12.53 -9.45 3.65
CA ASP A 109 11.79 -10.68 3.92
C ASP A 109 10.50 -10.73 3.10
N THR A 110 9.71 -11.79 3.28
CA THR A 110 8.33 -11.83 2.77
C THR A 110 7.49 -10.77 3.45
N THR A 111 6.48 -10.30 2.74
CA THR A 111 5.52 -9.32 3.29
C THR A 111 4.86 -9.85 4.57
N GLU A 112 4.50 -11.12 4.59
CA GLU A 112 3.91 -11.78 5.76
C GLU A 112 4.85 -11.77 6.97
N ASN A 113 6.11 -12.20 6.80
CA ASN A 113 7.11 -12.21 7.87
C ASN A 113 7.38 -10.81 8.43
N LEU A 114 7.47 -9.80 7.56
CA LEU A 114 7.66 -8.41 7.98
C LEU A 114 6.47 -7.92 8.80
N LEU A 115 5.24 -8.21 8.38
CA LEU A 115 4.04 -7.87 9.13
C LEU A 115 3.98 -8.59 10.48
N ASP A 116 4.40 -9.85 10.53
CA ASP A 116 4.42 -10.63 11.78
C ASP A 116 5.54 -10.21 12.73
N SER A 117 6.60 -9.61 12.21
CA SER A 117 7.67 -9.03 13.03
C SER A 117 7.22 -7.81 13.83
N ILE A 118 6.12 -7.15 13.39
CA ILE A 118 5.52 -6.01 14.10
C ILE A 118 4.84 -6.52 15.37
N LYS A 119 5.50 -6.34 16.50
CA LYS A 119 5.03 -6.82 17.81
C LYS A 119 3.79 -6.08 18.30
N THR A 120 3.70 -4.79 17.99
CA THR A 120 2.65 -3.91 18.54
C THR A 120 1.71 -3.39 17.47
N LYS A 121 0.46 -3.20 17.84
CA LYS A 121 -0.57 -2.56 16.99
C LYS A 121 -1.17 -1.37 17.72
N LYS A 122 -1.27 -0.25 16.99
CA LYS A 122 -1.93 0.97 17.48
C LYS A 122 -3.30 1.09 16.84
N ILE A 123 -4.34 1.24 17.68
CA ILE A 123 -5.71 1.47 17.24
C ILE A 123 -6.19 2.77 17.86
N THR A 124 -6.87 3.59 17.07
CA THR A 124 -7.57 4.78 17.56
C THR A 124 -9.07 4.51 17.54
N PHE A 125 -9.71 4.68 18.68
CA PHE A 125 -11.15 4.55 18.84
C PHE A 125 -11.79 5.93 19.01
N LYS A 126 -12.95 6.14 18.39
CA LYS A 126 -13.83 7.24 18.71
C LYS A 126 -14.74 6.82 19.86
N VAL A 127 -14.83 7.63 20.90
CA VAL A 127 -15.61 7.37 22.10
C VAL A 127 -16.56 8.55 22.37
N LYS A 128 -17.71 8.29 23.01
CA LYS A 128 -18.67 9.36 23.35
C LYS A 128 -18.08 10.36 24.35
N GLU A 129 -17.48 9.81 25.39
CA GLU A 129 -16.84 10.60 26.45
C GLU A 129 -15.54 9.91 26.86
N THR A 130 -14.50 10.69 27.14
CA THR A 130 -13.27 10.18 27.70
C THR A 130 -13.39 10.09 29.22
N ILE A 131 -13.55 8.86 29.71
CA ILE A 131 -13.45 8.57 31.14
C ILE A 131 -11.96 8.33 31.44
N ARG A 132 -11.44 8.92 32.50
CA ARG A 132 -10.07 8.66 32.95
C ARG A 132 -9.96 7.21 33.43
N ILE A 133 -9.34 6.37 32.61
CA ILE A 133 -9.04 4.98 32.97
C ILE A 133 -7.74 4.95 33.78
N ASN A 134 -7.71 4.12 34.81
CA ASN A 134 -6.46 3.81 35.49
C ASN A 134 -5.63 2.88 34.58
N PRO A 135 -4.36 3.24 34.22
CA PRO A 135 -3.52 2.40 33.38
C PRO A 135 -3.32 0.98 33.92
N LYS A 136 -3.48 0.75 35.23
CA LYS A 136 -3.37 -0.57 35.87
C LYS A 136 -4.46 -1.55 35.45
N ASP A 137 -5.61 -1.05 34.96
CA ASP A 137 -6.74 -1.90 34.59
C ASP A 137 -6.60 -2.51 33.18
N LEU A 138 -5.54 -2.17 32.46
CA LEU A 138 -5.37 -2.50 31.04
C LEU A 138 -4.23 -3.50 30.73
N ASP A 139 -3.63 -4.19 31.72
CA ASP A 139 -2.66 -5.29 31.52
C ASP A 139 -1.69 -5.09 30.32
N ASN A 140 -0.69 -4.22 30.45
CA ASN A 140 0.32 -3.94 29.42
C ASN A 140 -0.22 -3.38 28.08
N ILE A 141 -1.41 -2.81 28.09
CA ILE A 141 -1.94 -2.05 26.96
C ILE A 141 -1.63 -0.57 27.22
N GLU A 142 -0.79 0.03 26.37
CA GLU A 142 -0.51 1.45 26.46
C GLU A 142 -1.70 2.25 25.91
N PHE A 143 -2.13 3.22 26.68
CA PHE A 143 -3.30 4.03 26.43
C PHE A 143 -2.95 5.51 26.40
N SER A 144 -3.42 6.23 25.39
CA SER A 144 -3.22 7.67 25.29
C SER A 144 -4.47 8.39 24.77
N TYR A 145 -4.79 9.53 25.36
CA TYR A 145 -5.86 10.40 24.91
C TYR A 145 -5.34 11.28 23.78
N LYS A 146 -6.00 11.26 22.61
CA LYS A 146 -5.69 12.15 21.49
C LYS A 146 -6.52 13.45 21.53
N SER A 147 -7.77 13.33 21.95
CA SER A 147 -8.73 14.42 22.09
C SER A 147 -9.83 14.00 23.07
N ASN A 148 -10.81 14.87 23.32
CA ASN A 148 -11.93 14.56 24.20
C ASN A 148 -12.78 13.36 23.75
N ASN A 149 -12.73 13.00 22.45
CA ASN A 149 -13.53 11.92 21.88
C ASN A 149 -12.67 10.85 21.14
N GLU A 150 -11.34 10.90 21.28
CA GLU A 150 -10.46 9.95 20.64
C GLU A 150 -9.42 9.39 21.61
N ILE A 151 -9.36 8.08 21.66
CA ILE A 151 -8.36 7.34 22.43
C ILE A 151 -7.49 6.51 21.50
N SER A 152 -6.22 6.42 21.81
CA SER A 152 -5.26 5.60 21.08
C SER A 152 -4.74 4.51 22.01
N VAL A 153 -4.80 3.27 21.53
CA VAL A 153 -4.43 2.08 22.28
C VAL A 153 -3.33 1.36 21.53
N LEU A 154 -2.19 1.13 22.19
CA LEU A 154 -1.07 0.36 21.69
C LEU A 154 -1.01 -0.97 22.45
N TYR A 155 -1.08 -2.09 21.74
CA TYR A 155 -1.07 -3.42 22.34
C TYR A 155 -0.22 -4.41 21.57
N GLU A 156 0.28 -5.45 22.23
CA GLU A 156 1.04 -6.53 21.59
C GLU A 156 0.10 -7.53 20.92
N ARG A 157 0.24 -7.70 19.58
CA ARG A 157 -0.60 -8.63 18.77
C ARG A 157 -0.58 -10.07 19.27
N LYS A 158 0.56 -10.53 19.79
CA LYS A 158 0.71 -11.93 20.27
C LYS A 158 0.07 -12.17 21.63
N LYS A 159 -0.08 -11.12 22.45
CA LYS A 159 -0.66 -11.22 23.80
C LYS A 159 -2.16 -10.94 23.84
N HIS A 160 -2.64 -10.07 22.96
CA HIS A 160 -4.04 -9.62 23.00
C HIS A 160 -4.68 -9.71 21.60
N LYS A 161 -5.86 -10.29 21.52
CA LYS A 161 -6.75 -10.19 20.37
C LYS A 161 -7.51 -8.86 20.41
N ILE A 162 -7.87 -8.33 19.24
CA ILE A 162 -8.59 -7.05 19.13
C ILE A 162 -9.88 -7.02 19.96
N ASP A 163 -10.62 -8.14 19.97
CA ASP A 163 -11.88 -8.27 20.72
C ASP A 163 -11.66 -8.13 22.23
N GLN A 164 -10.55 -8.65 22.74
CA GLN A 164 -10.17 -8.52 24.15
C GLN A 164 -9.85 -7.04 24.47
N VAL A 165 -9.16 -6.34 23.56
CA VAL A 165 -8.86 -4.91 23.72
C VAL A 165 -10.15 -4.09 23.74
N ILE A 166 -11.06 -4.34 22.80
CA ILE A 166 -12.37 -3.67 22.73
C ILE A 166 -13.17 -3.91 24.00
N ASN A 167 -13.24 -5.16 24.48
CA ASN A 167 -13.98 -5.51 25.69
C ASN A 167 -13.39 -4.82 26.93
N LYS A 168 -12.07 -4.73 27.04
CA LYS A 168 -11.41 -4.00 28.14
C LYS A 168 -11.78 -2.52 28.15
N ILE A 169 -11.83 -1.89 26.98
CA ILE A 169 -12.22 -0.48 26.84
C ILE A 169 -13.69 -0.29 27.23
N LYS A 170 -14.58 -1.17 26.78
CA LYS A 170 -16.01 -1.15 27.15
C LYS A 170 -16.23 -1.36 28.65
N ASN A 171 -15.53 -2.35 29.23
CA ASN A 171 -15.61 -2.64 30.66
C ASN A 171 -15.07 -1.50 31.54
N ALA A 172 -14.16 -0.69 30.99
CA ALA A 172 -13.70 0.55 31.62
C ALA A 172 -14.71 1.70 31.51
N GLY A 173 -15.92 1.45 30.97
CA GLY A 173 -17.03 2.41 30.90
C GLY A 173 -17.05 3.28 29.64
N MET A 174 -16.20 3.00 28.62
CA MET A 174 -16.20 3.79 27.38
C MET A 174 -17.14 3.19 26.34
N GLU A 175 -18.03 4.01 25.81
CA GLU A 175 -18.82 3.69 24.61
C GLU A 175 -18.02 4.03 23.36
N ILE A 176 -17.75 3.01 22.53
CA ILE A 176 -17.07 3.10 21.24
C ILE A 176 -18.12 3.27 20.13
N TYR A 177 -17.85 4.15 19.16
CA TYR A 177 -18.67 4.32 17.94
C TYR A 177 -18.23 3.39 16.82
#